data_a518d264e9cdd6e64eb47d4f3d19b608
#
_entry.id   a518d264e9cdd6e64eb47d4f3d19b608
#
_cell.length_a   1.000
_cell.length_b   1.000
_cell.length_c   1.000
_cell.angle_alpha   90.00
_cell.angle_beta   90.00
_cell.angle_gamma   90.00
#
_symmetry.space_group_name_H-M   'P 1'
#
loop_
_entity.id
_entity.type
_entity.pdbx_description
1 polymer ?
#
loop_
_entity_poly.entity_id
_entity_poly.type
_entity_poly.pdbx_seq_one_letter_code
_entity_poly.pdbx_strand_id
1 'polypeptide(L)'
;MEFRKSYPTDAYKIVKIKDDVWKNTYYDILPSRILVQRKENLEDRVNHLKDQIIENNRIIVATEEEKIIGYIFYAKSLLEAFPDSAEIREIAVLPEYQRKGVGLNLFKLAEEEVKKLGYHSFVIQSPTEGTYKNFFQKIGGIIKKSSLKEVADYQLSYDIFYIAFERRDEPKEDWNILFFKAQQKLYLLKETNKEVAVILSCNHHFYFGLGIKDKVHPLEVALSNLYLNEENTIEKILILNKNSKPVLPCGKCLDLLMNLGHKNTEILFDLGTLKTLTIKELMPYYKDEEKV
;
A
#
# COMPACT_ATOMS: atom_id res chain seq x y z
N MET A 1 -15.19 -9.10 -21.65
CA MET A 1 -14.86 -8.01 -20.69
C MET A 1 -13.64 -7.27 -21.21
N GLU A 2 -13.75 -5.96 -21.40
CA GLU A 2 -12.69 -5.09 -21.94
C GLU A 2 -12.42 -3.93 -20.99
N PHE A 3 -11.21 -3.37 -21.06
CA PHE A 3 -10.78 -2.22 -20.26
C PHE A 3 -10.21 -1.16 -21.19
N ARG A 4 -10.66 0.08 -21.06
CA ARG A 4 -10.22 1.19 -21.90
C ARG A 4 -10.31 2.54 -21.19
N LYS A 5 -9.66 3.54 -21.72
CA LYS A 5 -9.93 4.92 -21.33
C LYS A 5 -11.40 5.27 -21.62
N SER A 6 -11.96 6.14 -20.76
CA SER A 6 -13.34 6.60 -20.96
C SER A 6 -13.45 7.54 -22.17
N TYR A 7 -14.64 7.59 -22.74
CA TYR A 7 -15.03 8.61 -23.72
C TYR A 7 -15.98 9.63 -23.07
N PRO A 8 -16.08 10.87 -23.56
CA PRO A 8 -17.07 11.84 -23.06
C PRO A 8 -18.49 11.31 -23.06
N THR A 9 -18.83 10.43 -24.00
CA THR A 9 -20.14 9.76 -24.10
C THR A 9 -20.41 8.79 -22.95
N ASP A 10 -19.37 8.34 -22.23
CA ASP A 10 -19.49 7.42 -21.08
C ASP A 10 -19.94 8.15 -19.80
N ALA A 11 -19.81 9.48 -19.77
CA ALA A 11 -20.01 10.28 -18.55
C ALA A 11 -21.35 10.02 -17.85
N TYR A 12 -22.43 9.92 -18.63
CA TYR A 12 -23.76 9.62 -18.07
C TYR A 12 -23.79 8.25 -17.37
N LYS A 13 -23.25 7.23 -18.04
CA LYS A 13 -23.21 5.85 -17.49
C LYS A 13 -22.34 5.79 -16.24
N ILE A 14 -21.18 6.46 -16.23
CA ILE A 14 -20.27 6.54 -15.09
C ILE A 14 -20.94 7.20 -13.89
N VAL A 15 -21.63 8.34 -14.10
CA VAL A 15 -22.35 9.04 -13.01
C VAL A 15 -23.47 8.16 -12.43
N LYS A 16 -24.15 7.37 -13.26
CA LYS A 16 -25.16 6.41 -12.79
C LYS A 16 -24.56 5.30 -11.93
N ILE A 17 -23.46 4.69 -12.39
CA ILE A 17 -22.74 3.67 -11.60
C ILE A 17 -22.27 4.26 -10.25
N LYS A 18 -21.75 5.51 -10.29
CA LYS A 18 -21.34 6.22 -9.06
C LYS A 18 -22.49 6.33 -8.09
N ASP A 19 -23.68 6.70 -8.54
CA ASP A 19 -24.84 6.86 -7.69
C ASP A 19 -25.32 5.54 -7.09
N ASP A 20 -25.34 4.47 -7.91
CA ASP A 20 -25.77 3.15 -7.46
C ASP A 20 -24.78 2.54 -6.45
N VAL A 21 -23.47 2.61 -6.76
CA VAL A 21 -22.43 2.12 -5.84
C VAL A 21 -22.38 2.97 -4.58
N TRP A 22 -22.51 4.30 -4.68
CA TRP A 22 -22.50 5.20 -3.54
C TRP A 22 -23.64 4.90 -2.57
N LYS A 23 -24.87 4.69 -3.08
CA LYS A 23 -26.00 4.30 -2.23
C LYS A 23 -25.71 3.00 -1.47
N ASN A 24 -25.21 1.98 -2.16
CA ASN A 24 -24.88 0.70 -1.53
C ASN A 24 -23.74 0.84 -0.51
N THR A 25 -22.77 1.73 -0.79
CA THR A 25 -21.64 1.99 0.10
C THR A 25 -22.08 2.62 1.42
N TYR A 26 -22.98 3.61 1.33
CA TYR A 26 -23.33 4.47 2.46
C TYR A 26 -24.68 4.16 3.07
N TYR A 27 -25.38 3.13 2.57
CA TYR A 27 -26.72 2.79 3.02
C TYR A 27 -26.81 2.53 4.54
N ASP A 28 -25.84 1.81 5.09
CA ASP A 28 -25.79 1.50 6.52
C ASP A 28 -24.99 2.54 7.35
N ILE A 29 -24.38 3.53 6.68
CA ILE A 29 -23.45 4.47 7.32
C ILE A 29 -24.08 5.86 7.45
N LEU A 30 -24.86 6.30 6.45
CA LEU A 30 -25.44 7.64 6.41
C LEU A 30 -26.97 7.63 6.58
N PRO A 31 -27.52 8.65 7.25
CA PRO A 31 -28.97 8.84 7.31
C PRO A 31 -29.62 8.90 5.93
N SER A 32 -30.80 8.28 5.78
CA SER A 32 -31.51 8.17 4.50
C SER A 32 -31.76 9.54 3.82
N ARG A 33 -31.95 10.61 4.59
CA ARG A 33 -32.11 11.98 4.07
C ARG A 33 -30.90 12.44 3.25
N ILE A 34 -29.67 12.09 3.67
CA ILE A 34 -28.42 12.46 2.97
C ILE A 34 -28.27 11.64 1.68
N LEU A 35 -28.69 10.37 1.71
CA LEU A 35 -28.67 9.48 0.55
C LEU A 35 -29.60 9.99 -0.58
N VAL A 36 -30.69 10.67 -0.24
CA VAL A 36 -31.69 11.19 -1.20
C VAL A 36 -31.25 12.52 -1.83
N GLN A 37 -30.62 13.43 -1.06
CA GLN A 37 -30.22 14.78 -1.53
C GLN A 37 -29.26 14.76 -2.73
N ARG A 38 -28.52 13.66 -2.96
CA ARG A 38 -27.55 13.55 -4.05
C ARG A 38 -28.14 13.40 -5.46
N LYS A 39 -29.45 13.32 -5.61
CA LYS A 39 -30.12 13.21 -6.92
C LYS A 39 -30.26 14.56 -7.65
N GLU A 40 -30.00 15.66 -6.97
CA GLU A 40 -30.11 16.97 -7.54
C GLU A 40 -28.89 17.26 -8.42
N ASN A 41 -29.16 17.83 -9.63
CA ASN A 41 -28.15 18.21 -10.63
C ASN A 41 -27.42 17.06 -11.36
N LEU A 42 -28.13 16.03 -11.79
CA LEU A 42 -27.52 14.94 -12.60
C LEU A 42 -26.88 15.49 -13.89
N GLU A 43 -27.51 16.45 -14.56
CA GLU A 43 -27.03 17.01 -15.81
C GLU A 43 -25.72 17.78 -15.62
N ASP A 44 -25.63 18.60 -14.58
CA ASP A 44 -24.41 19.35 -14.24
C ASP A 44 -23.25 18.40 -13.90
N ARG A 45 -23.53 17.34 -13.17
CA ARG A 45 -22.52 16.32 -12.82
C ARG A 45 -22.02 15.57 -14.06
N VAL A 46 -22.91 15.28 -14.99
CA VAL A 46 -22.56 14.64 -16.26
C VAL A 46 -21.71 15.56 -17.13
N ASN A 47 -22.09 16.84 -17.23
CA ASN A 47 -21.35 17.83 -18.01
C ASN A 47 -19.96 18.06 -17.40
N HIS A 48 -19.89 18.25 -16.09
CA HIS A 48 -18.59 18.39 -15.40
C HIS A 48 -17.66 17.17 -15.64
N LEU A 49 -18.20 15.95 -15.59
CA LEU A 49 -17.43 14.75 -15.87
C LEU A 49 -16.99 14.65 -17.34
N LYS A 50 -17.84 15.11 -18.29
CA LYS A 50 -17.45 15.20 -19.71
C LYS A 50 -16.26 16.13 -19.89
N ASP A 51 -16.29 17.31 -19.26
CA ASP A 51 -15.21 18.30 -19.35
C ASP A 51 -13.92 17.73 -18.76
N GLN A 52 -13.96 17.06 -17.63
CA GLN A 52 -12.81 16.38 -17.04
C GLN A 52 -12.22 15.28 -17.96
N ILE A 53 -13.08 14.53 -18.65
CA ILE A 53 -12.62 13.49 -19.62
C ILE A 53 -11.95 14.16 -20.83
N ILE A 54 -12.47 15.26 -21.31
CA ILE A 54 -11.91 16.01 -22.45
C ILE A 54 -10.57 16.63 -22.09
N GLU A 55 -10.47 17.26 -20.93
CA GLU A 55 -9.25 17.97 -20.51
C GLU A 55 -8.11 17.02 -20.12
N ASN A 56 -8.42 16.00 -19.32
CA ASN A 56 -7.40 15.13 -18.73
C ASN A 56 -7.92 13.72 -18.51
N ASN A 57 -8.13 12.95 -19.56
CA ASN A 57 -8.70 11.61 -19.48
C ASN A 57 -7.99 10.66 -18.49
N ARG A 58 -8.35 10.76 -17.21
CA ARG A 58 -7.80 9.98 -16.10
C ARG A 58 -8.79 8.94 -15.57
N ILE A 59 -9.71 8.51 -16.42
CA ILE A 59 -10.73 7.53 -16.09
C ILE A 59 -10.56 6.31 -16.99
N ILE A 60 -10.51 5.13 -16.37
CA ILE A 60 -10.52 3.83 -17.06
C ILE A 60 -11.85 3.16 -16.74
N VAL A 61 -12.50 2.65 -17.74
CA VAL A 61 -13.76 1.89 -17.62
C VAL A 61 -13.54 0.42 -17.95
N ALA A 62 -14.28 -0.44 -17.26
CA ALA A 62 -14.46 -1.85 -17.59
C ALA A 62 -15.79 -2.02 -18.29
N THR A 63 -15.82 -2.73 -19.42
CA THR A 63 -17.03 -2.95 -20.22
C THR A 63 -17.26 -4.43 -20.47
N GLU A 64 -18.52 -4.82 -20.57
CA GLU A 64 -18.98 -6.12 -21.03
C GLU A 64 -20.19 -5.90 -21.92
N GLU A 65 -20.15 -6.40 -23.17
CA GLU A 65 -21.21 -6.22 -24.16
C GLU A 65 -21.67 -4.75 -24.29
N GLU A 66 -20.71 -3.83 -24.42
CA GLU A 66 -20.90 -2.37 -24.47
C GLU A 66 -21.49 -1.72 -23.21
N LYS A 67 -21.83 -2.49 -22.18
CA LYS A 67 -22.25 -1.98 -20.87
C LYS A 67 -21.02 -1.65 -20.04
N ILE A 68 -20.95 -0.44 -19.45
CA ILE A 68 -19.94 -0.13 -18.44
C ILE A 68 -20.34 -0.84 -17.14
N ILE A 69 -19.43 -1.66 -16.61
CA ILE A 69 -19.63 -2.48 -15.41
C ILE A 69 -18.81 -2.00 -14.20
N GLY A 70 -17.88 -1.07 -14.44
CA GLY A 70 -17.06 -0.46 -13.41
C GLY A 70 -16.12 0.58 -14.00
N TYR A 71 -15.52 1.37 -13.12
CA TYR A 71 -14.53 2.39 -13.52
C TYR A 71 -13.59 2.71 -12.36
N ILE A 72 -12.45 3.30 -12.70
CA ILE A 72 -11.53 3.95 -11.77
C ILE A 72 -11.21 5.35 -12.27
N PHE A 73 -11.24 6.32 -11.34
CA PHE A 73 -10.82 7.69 -11.58
C PHE A 73 -9.61 8.01 -10.67
N TYR A 74 -8.51 8.43 -11.26
CA TYR A 74 -7.29 8.81 -10.57
C TYR A 74 -6.86 10.22 -10.94
N ALA A 75 -6.15 10.89 -10.04
CA ALA A 75 -5.64 12.24 -10.26
C ALA A 75 -4.38 12.47 -9.38
N LYS A 76 -3.75 13.65 -9.48
CA LYS A 76 -2.77 14.10 -8.50
C LYS A 76 -3.45 14.19 -7.12
N SER A 77 -2.75 13.78 -6.07
CA SER A 77 -3.25 13.92 -4.70
C SER A 77 -3.46 15.39 -4.33
N LEU A 78 -4.61 15.66 -3.70
CA LEU A 78 -4.89 16.95 -3.03
C LEU A 78 -4.64 16.86 -1.52
N LEU A 79 -4.22 15.71 -1.01
CA LEU A 79 -3.90 15.54 0.39
C LEU A 79 -2.52 16.14 0.67
N GLU A 80 -2.44 17.18 1.48
CA GLU A 80 -1.20 17.86 1.85
C GLU A 80 -0.14 16.91 2.44
N ALA A 81 -0.58 15.86 3.13
CA ALA A 81 0.31 14.83 3.68
C ALA A 81 0.94 13.91 2.62
N PHE A 82 0.46 13.92 1.37
CA PHE A 82 0.89 13.03 0.29
C PHE A 82 0.99 13.76 -1.07
N PRO A 83 1.78 14.84 -1.17
CA PRO A 83 1.82 15.70 -2.36
C PRO A 83 2.42 15.01 -3.59
N ASP A 84 3.26 13.98 -3.36
CA ASP A 84 3.97 13.25 -4.41
C ASP A 84 3.28 11.92 -4.80
N SER A 85 2.07 11.68 -4.29
CA SER A 85 1.26 10.52 -4.63
C SER A 85 0.22 10.85 -5.69
N ALA A 86 -0.18 9.86 -6.48
CA ALA A 86 -1.45 9.90 -7.16
C ALA A 86 -2.59 9.58 -6.18
N GLU A 87 -3.79 10.02 -6.45
CA GLU A 87 -4.98 9.72 -5.64
C GLU A 87 -6.00 8.97 -6.47
N ILE A 88 -6.47 7.85 -5.95
CA ILE A 88 -7.68 7.23 -6.46
C ILE A 88 -8.86 8.02 -5.91
N ARG A 89 -9.46 8.84 -6.78
CA ARG A 89 -10.64 9.63 -6.46
C ARG A 89 -11.86 8.76 -6.27
N GLU A 90 -11.99 7.77 -7.14
CA GLU A 90 -13.11 6.86 -7.15
C GLU A 90 -12.72 5.53 -7.79
N ILE A 91 -13.23 4.44 -7.24
CA ILE A 91 -13.25 3.13 -7.87
C ILE A 91 -14.61 2.50 -7.58
N ALA A 92 -15.30 2.08 -8.62
CA ALA A 92 -16.62 1.51 -8.50
C ALA A 92 -16.80 0.33 -9.46
N VAL A 93 -17.44 -0.72 -8.98
CA VAL A 93 -17.81 -1.90 -9.76
C VAL A 93 -19.23 -2.27 -9.39
N LEU A 94 -20.09 -2.48 -10.38
CA LEU A 94 -21.47 -2.91 -10.16
C LEU A 94 -21.52 -4.18 -9.32
N PRO A 95 -22.46 -4.33 -8.37
CA PRO A 95 -22.50 -5.43 -7.42
C PRO A 95 -22.41 -6.81 -8.06
N GLU A 96 -23.12 -7.04 -9.16
CA GLU A 96 -23.15 -8.30 -9.91
C GLU A 96 -21.82 -8.66 -10.59
N TYR A 97 -20.89 -7.68 -10.70
CA TYR A 97 -19.54 -7.84 -11.27
C TYR A 97 -18.42 -7.79 -10.23
N GLN A 98 -18.76 -7.59 -8.97
CA GLN A 98 -17.78 -7.63 -7.89
C GLN A 98 -17.25 -9.05 -7.66
N ARG A 99 -16.08 -9.16 -7.00
CA ARG A 99 -15.40 -10.45 -6.69
C ARG A 99 -14.98 -11.26 -7.93
N LYS A 100 -15.13 -10.70 -9.14
CA LYS A 100 -14.69 -11.30 -10.42
C LYS A 100 -13.39 -10.71 -10.96
N GLY A 101 -12.63 -9.99 -10.12
CA GLY A 101 -11.33 -9.39 -10.48
C GLY A 101 -11.41 -8.03 -11.19
N VAL A 102 -12.60 -7.50 -11.49
CA VAL A 102 -12.78 -6.23 -12.23
C VAL A 102 -12.06 -5.08 -11.54
N GLY A 103 -12.29 -4.89 -10.24
CA GLY A 103 -11.64 -3.81 -9.47
C GLY A 103 -10.12 -3.92 -9.44
N LEU A 104 -9.59 -5.13 -9.34
CA LEU A 104 -8.14 -5.37 -9.37
C LEU A 104 -7.52 -5.03 -10.73
N ASN A 105 -8.18 -5.38 -11.83
CA ASN A 105 -7.70 -5.05 -13.17
C ASN A 105 -7.76 -3.53 -13.43
N LEU A 106 -8.85 -2.86 -13.02
CA LEU A 106 -8.94 -1.40 -13.08
C LEU A 106 -7.80 -0.73 -12.29
N PHE A 107 -7.53 -1.23 -11.09
CA PHE A 107 -6.44 -0.72 -10.25
C PHE A 107 -5.07 -0.89 -10.94
N LYS A 108 -4.75 -2.09 -11.45
CA LYS A 108 -3.47 -2.36 -12.14
C LYS A 108 -3.26 -1.46 -13.36
N LEU A 109 -4.29 -1.24 -14.15
CA LEU A 109 -4.21 -0.34 -15.31
C LEU A 109 -4.02 1.12 -14.90
N ALA A 110 -4.70 1.57 -13.84
CA ALA A 110 -4.47 2.90 -13.29
C ALA A 110 -3.06 3.05 -12.73
N GLU A 111 -2.52 2.03 -12.05
CA GLU A 111 -1.14 1.99 -11.57
C GLU A 111 -0.13 2.14 -12.71
N GLU A 112 -0.31 1.42 -13.81
CA GLU A 112 0.56 1.56 -14.99
C GLU A 112 0.52 2.98 -15.57
N GLU A 113 -0.66 3.59 -15.65
CA GLU A 113 -0.81 4.96 -16.16
C GLU A 113 -0.14 6.01 -15.25
N VAL A 114 -0.32 5.91 -13.94
CA VAL A 114 0.28 6.88 -13.03
C VAL A 114 1.78 6.68 -12.86
N LYS A 115 2.31 5.46 -13.03
CA LYS A 115 3.75 5.20 -13.13
C LYS A 115 4.38 5.93 -14.31
N LYS A 116 3.71 5.95 -15.48
CA LYS A 116 4.15 6.73 -16.66
C LYS A 116 4.18 8.25 -16.39
N LEU A 117 3.36 8.73 -15.44
CA LEU A 117 3.34 10.13 -14.99
C LEU A 117 4.36 10.42 -13.87
N GLY A 118 5.18 9.45 -13.48
CA GLY A 118 6.24 9.60 -12.46
C GLY A 118 5.77 9.42 -11.03
N TYR A 119 4.55 8.98 -10.77
CA TYR A 119 4.09 8.66 -9.43
C TYR A 119 4.56 7.26 -8.99
N HIS A 120 4.82 7.11 -7.70
CA HIS A 120 5.30 5.86 -7.09
C HIS A 120 4.33 5.29 -6.05
N SER A 121 3.19 5.91 -5.87
CA SER A 121 2.18 5.47 -4.90
C SER A 121 0.81 6.00 -5.25
N PHE A 122 -0.21 5.27 -4.76
CA PHE A 122 -1.57 5.80 -4.62
C PHE A 122 -1.88 6.15 -3.17
N VAL A 123 -2.74 7.15 -3.00
CA VAL A 123 -3.51 7.36 -1.79
C VAL A 123 -5.00 7.27 -2.13
N ILE A 124 -5.78 6.80 -1.17
CA ILE A 124 -7.25 6.76 -1.30
C ILE A 124 -7.89 7.03 0.06
N GLN A 125 -8.96 7.82 0.05
CA GLN A 125 -9.79 8.04 1.22
C GLN A 125 -11.02 7.16 1.16
N SER A 126 -11.24 6.37 2.19
CA SER A 126 -12.39 5.46 2.30
C SER A 126 -13.04 5.62 3.67
N PRO A 127 -14.39 5.55 3.78
CA PRO A 127 -15.03 5.49 5.09
C PRO A 127 -14.41 4.39 5.95
N THR A 128 -14.21 4.71 7.24
CA THR A 128 -13.63 3.74 8.20
C THR A 128 -14.58 2.55 8.41
N GLU A 129 -15.88 2.81 8.36
CA GLU A 129 -16.93 1.80 8.39
C GLU A 129 -17.26 1.37 6.96
N GLY A 130 -17.09 0.10 6.64
CA GLY A 130 -17.45 -0.45 5.33
C GLY A 130 -16.57 -1.61 4.86
N THR A 131 -17.08 -2.36 3.90
CA THR A 131 -16.46 -3.58 3.35
C THR A 131 -15.29 -3.32 2.40
N TYR A 132 -15.09 -2.08 1.96
CA TYR A 132 -14.04 -1.69 0.97
C TYR A 132 -12.64 -1.76 1.54
N LYS A 133 -12.49 -1.65 2.85
CA LYS A 133 -11.23 -1.78 3.58
C LYS A 133 -10.46 -3.04 3.17
N ASN A 134 -11.16 -4.16 3.07
CA ASN A 134 -10.58 -5.44 2.66
C ASN A 134 -10.01 -5.42 1.24
N PHE A 135 -10.64 -4.67 0.32
CA PHE A 135 -10.11 -4.52 -1.03
C PHE A 135 -8.80 -3.73 -1.03
N PHE A 136 -8.76 -2.59 -0.35
CA PHE A 136 -7.56 -1.75 -0.30
C PHE A 136 -6.40 -2.43 0.42
N GLN A 137 -6.67 -3.15 1.51
CA GLN A 137 -5.66 -3.97 2.19
C GLN A 137 -5.12 -5.08 1.27
N LYS A 138 -6.00 -5.77 0.53
CA LYS A 138 -5.61 -6.85 -0.39
C LYS A 138 -4.71 -6.37 -1.54
N ILE A 139 -4.81 -5.11 -1.95
CA ILE A 139 -3.94 -4.52 -2.98
C ILE A 139 -2.71 -3.81 -2.37
N GLY A 140 -2.34 -4.12 -1.12
CA GLY A 140 -1.16 -3.59 -0.45
C GLY A 140 -1.36 -2.24 0.25
N GLY A 141 -2.61 -1.81 0.45
CA GLY A 141 -2.93 -0.56 1.12
C GLY A 141 -2.73 -0.64 2.64
N ILE A 142 -1.97 0.31 3.19
CA ILE A 142 -1.81 0.51 4.63
C ILE A 142 -2.47 1.81 5.07
N ILE A 143 -3.18 1.77 6.20
CA ILE A 143 -3.79 2.97 6.78
C ILE A 143 -2.69 3.83 7.37
N LYS A 144 -2.56 5.06 6.86
CA LYS A 144 -1.59 6.04 7.35
C LYS A 144 -2.18 7.07 8.28
N LYS A 145 -3.45 7.38 8.14
CA LYS A 145 -4.15 8.38 8.93
C LYS A 145 -5.65 8.14 8.87
N SER A 146 -6.34 8.44 9.96
CA SER A 146 -7.80 8.58 9.97
C SER A 146 -8.17 10.03 10.23
N SER A 147 -9.24 10.50 9.62
CA SER A 147 -9.73 11.88 9.75
C SER A 147 -11.24 11.90 9.74
N LEU A 148 -11.82 12.91 10.40
CA LEU A 148 -13.25 13.19 10.31
C LEU A 148 -13.50 14.13 9.12
N LYS A 149 -14.54 13.85 8.37
CA LYS A 149 -15.06 14.71 7.30
C LYS A 149 -16.53 14.97 7.53
N GLU A 150 -16.92 16.20 7.26
CA GLU A 150 -18.31 16.56 7.22
C GLU A 150 -18.91 16.20 5.85
N VAL A 151 -19.98 15.40 5.87
CA VAL A 151 -20.77 15.03 4.70
C VAL A 151 -22.18 15.55 4.95
N ALA A 152 -22.54 16.66 4.31
CA ALA A 152 -23.70 17.45 4.67
C ALA A 152 -23.61 17.92 6.15
N ASP A 153 -24.53 17.49 6.99
CA ASP A 153 -24.57 17.82 8.44
C ASP A 153 -24.12 16.63 9.32
N TYR A 154 -23.42 15.64 8.72
CA TYR A 154 -23.00 14.41 9.39
C TYR A 154 -21.49 14.25 9.38
N GLN A 155 -20.88 13.98 10.54
CA GLN A 155 -19.45 13.69 10.62
C GLN A 155 -19.18 12.22 10.38
N LEU A 156 -18.36 11.94 9.38
CA LEU A 156 -17.97 10.61 8.99
C LEU A 156 -16.45 10.41 9.12
N SER A 157 -16.05 9.30 9.72
CA SER A 157 -14.65 8.93 9.82
C SER A 157 -14.17 8.31 8.50
N TYR A 158 -12.99 8.75 8.03
CA TYR A 158 -12.32 8.24 6.84
C TYR A 158 -10.91 7.78 7.15
N ASP A 159 -10.55 6.64 6.62
CA ASP A 159 -9.18 6.15 6.60
C ASP A 159 -8.49 6.57 5.30
N ILE A 160 -7.24 7.03 5.42
CA ILE A 160 -6.35 7.28 4.28
C ILE A 160 -5.46 6.07 4.11
N PHE A 161 -5.72 5.30 3.06
CA PHE A 161 -4.86 4.21 2.62
C PHE A 161 -3.74 4.75 1.74
N TYR A 162 -2.53 4.28 1.99
CA TYR A 162 -1.36 4.50 1.15
C TYR A 162 -0.96 3.17 0.52
N ILE A 163 -0.81 3.16 -0.81
CA ILE A 163 -0.45 1.98 -1.59
C ILE A 163 0.82 2.34 -2.35
N ALA A 164 1.96 1.81 -1.91
CA ALA A 164 3.21 1.93 -2.66
C ALA A 164 3.16 1.03 -3.89
N PHE A 165 3.64 1.52 -5.02
CA PHE A 165 3.80 0.67 -6.20
C PHE A 165 5.05 -0.17 -6.05
N GLU A 166 4.95 -1.46 -6.38
CA GLU A 166 6.12 -2.28 -6.57
C GLU A 166 7.00 -1.64 -7.67
N ARG A 167 8.21 -1.29 -7.34
CA ARG A 167 9.22 -1.03 -8.34
C ARG A 167 9.70 -2.39 -8.85
N ARG A 168 9.24 -2.80 -10.01
CA ARG A 168 9.59 -4.09 -10.61
C ARG A 168 11.01 -4.18 -11.14
N ASP A 169 11.81 -3.12 -11.10
CA ASP A 169 13.13 -3.11 -11.70
C ASP A 169 14.18 -2.59 -10.71
N GLU A 170 15.04 -3.51 -10.33
CA GLU A 170 16.35 -3.55 -9.69
C GLU A 170 16.39 -3.88 -8.18
N PRO A 171 17.10 -4.96 -7.82
CA PRO A 171 17.42 -5.34 -6.43
C PRO A 171 18.10 -4.21 -5.63
N LYS A 172 18.75 -3.26 -6.35
CA LYS A 172 19.47 -2.13 -5.76
C LYS A 172 18.55 -1.10 -5.10
N GLU A 173 17.34 -0.88 -5.64
CA GLU A 173 16.44 0.14 -5.11
C GLU A 173 15.80 -0.27 -3.79
N ASP A 174 15.48 -1.54 -3.59
CA ASP A 174 14.92 -2.04 -2.34
C ASP A 174 15.86 -1.82 -1.16
N TRP A 175 17.18 -2.02 -1.37
CA TRP A 175 18.19 -1.79 -0.35
C TRP A 175 18.33 -0.30 0.00
N ASN A 176 18.21 0.60 -0.97
CA ASN A 176 18.21 2.03 -0.72
C ASN A 176 16.98 2.48 0.07
N ILE A 177 15.82 1.90 -0.22
CA ILE A 177 14.58 2.16 0.53
C ILE A 177 14.71 1.66 1.97
N LEU A 178 15.20 0.42 2.16
CA LEU A 178 15.46 -0.14 3.50
C LEU A 178 16.43 0.73 4.28
N PHE A 179 17.52 1.15 3.65
CA PHE A 179 18.52 2.04 4.26
C PHE A 179 17.93 3.37 4.69
N PHE A 180 17.23 4.05 3.80
CA PHE A 180 16.59 5.33 4.09
C PHE A 180 15.58 5.22 5.24
N LYS A 181 14.73 4.21 5.23
CA LYS A 181 13.76 3.94 6.30
C LYS A 181 14.44 3.63 7.63
N ALA A 182 15.50 2.83 7.63
CA ALA A 182 16.29 2.53 8.83
C ALA A 182 16.97 3.78 9.38
N GLN A 183 17.57 4.59 8.50
CA GLN A 183 18.24 5.84 8.88
C GLN A 183 17.27 6.85 9.50
N GLN A 184 16.08 7.00 8.93
CA GLN A 184 15.03 7.84 9.53
C GLN A 184 14.69 7.41 10.98
N LYS A 185 14.61 6.10 11.24
CA LYS A 185 14.35 5.59 12.58
C LYS A 185 15.52 5.85 13.54
N LEU A 186 16.76 5.67 13.08
CA LEU A 186 17.95 6.01 13.86
C LEU A 186 18.01 7.49 14.24
N TYR A 187 17.66 8.39 13.31
CA TYR A 187 17.72 9.84 13.55
C TYR A 187 16.72 10.31 14.61
N LEU A 188 15.55 9.68 14.71
CA LEU A 188 14.52 10.02 15.71
C LEU A 188 14.93 9.68 17.15
N LEU A 189 16.03 8.98 17.34
CA LEU A 189 16.45 8.49 18.64
C LEU A 189 17.64 9.30 19.17
N LYS A 190 17.53 9.81 20.41
CA LYS A 190 18.53 10.70 21.03
C LYS A 190 19.66 9.99 21.82
N GLU A 191 19.66 8.67 21.94
CA GLU A 191 20.63 7.93 22.78
C GLU A 191 21.84 7.39 21.99
N THR A 192 22.94 7.04 22.68
CA THR A 192 24.26 6.89 22.09
C THR A 192 24.66 5.50 21.57
N ASN A 193 23.96 4.43 21.89
CA ASN A 193 24.37 3.06 21.50
C ASN A 193 23.26 2.25 20.84
N LYS A 194 22.70 2.80 19.77
CA LYS A 194 21.52 2.25 19.10
C LYS A 194 21.85 1.50 17.85
N GLU A 195 21.03 0.51 17.61
CA GLU A 195 20.94 -0.20 16.34
C GLU A 195 19.47 -0.26 15.91
N VAL A 196 19.26 -0.27 14.61
CA VAL A 196 17.94 -0.46 14.01
C VAL A 196 17.98 -1.64 13.06
N ALA A 197 17.01 -2.55 13.17
CA ALA A 197 16.74 -3.55 12.16
C ALA A 197 15.49 -3.17 11.37
N VAL A 198 15.53 -3.39 10.07
CA VAL A 198 14.39 -3.30 9.17
C VAL A 198 14.26 -4.62 8.45
N ILE A 199 13.07 -5.20 8.51
CA ILE A 199 12.68 -6.39 7.76
C ILE A 199 11.76 -5.96 6.63
N LEU A 200 12.03 -6.40 5.41
CA LEU A 200 11.09 -6.40 4.30
C LEU A 200 10.47 -7.78 4.19
N SER A 201 9.15 -7.89 4.38
CA SER A 201 8.43 -9.13 4.17
C SER A 201 8.18 -9.42 2.69
N CYS A 202 7.88 -10.67 2.35
CA CYS A 202 7.48 -11.05 0.99
C CYS A 202 6.16 -10.40 0.54
N ASN A 203 5.39 -9.83 1.48
CA ASN A 203 4.21 -9.01 1.19
C ASN A 203 4.55 -7.52 1.03
N HIS A 204 5.83 -7.17 0.94
CA HIS A 204 6.36 -5.81 0.80
C HIS A 204 6.04 -4.85 1.97
N HIS A 205 5.82 -5.39 3.17
CA HIS A 205 5.69 -4.60 4.40
C HIS A 205 7.04 -4.45 5.10
N PHE A 206 7.21 -3.30 5.78
CA PHE A 206 8.42 -2.99 6.52
C PHE A 206 8.19 -3.11 8.03
N TYR A 207 8.99 -3.95 8.70
CA TYR A 207 8.96 -4.13 10.13
C TYR A 207 10.26 -3.63 10.76
N PHE A 208 10.13 -2.84 11.80
CA PHE A 208 11.25 -2.17 12.46
C PHE A 208 11.45 -2.72 13.85
N GLY A 209 12.71 -2.86 14.24
CA GLY A 209 13.10 -3.13 15.60
C GLY A 209 14.21 -2.19 16.02
N LEU A 210 14.11 -1.71 17.26
CA LEU A 210 15.13 -0.91 17.90
C LEU A 210 15.88 -1.76 18.89
N GLY A 211 17.22 -1.67 18.86
CA GLY A 211 18.10 -2.34 19.77
C GLY A 211 19.00 -1.37 20.54
N ILE A 212 19.46 -1.83 21.65
CA ILE A 212 20.55 -1.22 22.41
C ILE A 212 21.68 -2.22 22.38
N LYS A 213 22.83 -1.83 21.87
CA LYS A 213 23.99 -2.71 21.70
C LYS A 213 24.25 -3.49 23.00
N ASP A 214 24.43 -4.81 22.85
CA ASP A 214 24.70 -5.78 23.91
C ASP A 214 23.55 -5.96 24.95
N LYS A 215 22.38 -5.36 24.74
CA LYS A 215 21.22 -5.46 25.66
C LYS A 215 19.94 -5.92 24.99
N VAL A 216 19.57 -5.28 23.88
CA VAL A 216 18.33 -5.57 23.14
C VAL A 216 18.69 -5.74 21.68
N HIS A 217 18.38 -6.90 21.12
CA HIS A 217 18.66 -7.20 19.70
C HIS A 217 17.58 -6.57 18.82
N PRO A 218 17.93 -5.64 17.93
CA PRO A 218 16.94 -4.96 17.08
C PRO A 218 16.20 -5.94 16.16
N LEU A 219 16.87 -7.00 15.72
CA LEU A 219 16.26 -8.00 14.85
C LEU A 219 15.18 -8.82 15.56
N GLU A 220 15.36 -9.20 16.82
CA GLU A 220 14.32 -9.87 17.60
C GLU A 220 13.06 -9.01 17.77
N VAL A 221 13.24 -7.71 17.96
CA VAL A 221 12.12 -6.74 18.05
C VAL A 221 11.41 -6.62 16.69
N ALA A 222 12.16 -6.55 15.60
CA ALA A 222 11.58 -6.48 14.25
C ALA A 222 10.82 -7.76 13.89
N LEU A 223 11.35 -8.94 14.24
CA LEU A 223 10.69 -10.23 14.07
C LEU A 223 9.40 -10.31 14.90
N SER A 224 9.43 -9.87 16.14
CA SER A 224 8.23 -9.81 16.98
C SER A 224 7.14 -8.95 16.33
N ASN A 225 7.50 -7.80 15.76
CA ASN A 225 6.56 -6.94 15.05
C ASN A 225 6.04 -7.59 13.75
N LEU A 226 6.84 -8.33 13.02
CA LEU A 226 6.42 -9.11 11.85
C LEU A 226 5.34 -10.14 12.25
N TYR A 227 5.63 -10.97 13.26
CA TYR A 227 4.71 -12.03 13.70
C TYR A 227 3.43 -11.49 14.34
N LEU A 228 3.49 -10.37 15.07
CA LEU A 228 2.30 -9.69 15.62
C LEU A 228 1.36 -9.16 14.53
N ASN A 229 1.86 -8.95 13.32
CA ASN A 229 1.05 -8.59 12.17
C ASN A 229 0.68 -9.81 11.27
N GLU A 230 0.76 -11.01 11.84
CA GLU A 230 0.38 -12.27 11.18
C GLU A 230 1.17 -12.58 9.90
N GLU A 231 2.38 -12.01 9.76
CA GLU A 231 3.30 -12.32 8.69
C GLU A 231 4.45 -13.21 9.19
N ASN A 232 4.93 -14.09 8.34
CA ASN A 232 5.98 -15.06 8.68
C ASN A 232 6.99 -15.29 7.57
N THR A 233 6.98 -14.46 6.52
CA THR A 233 7.91 -14.60 5.38
C THR A 233 8.76 -13.35 5.25
N ILE A 234 10.07 -13.53 5.12
CA ILE A 234 11.06 -12.45 5.07
C ILE A 234 11.83 -12.53 3.74
N GLU A 235 11.86 -11.42 3.04
CA GLU A 235 12.66 -11.27 1.82
C GLU A 235 14.05 -10.73 2.13
N LYS A 236 14.12 -9.58 2.81
CA LYS A 236 15.37 -8.85 3.07
C LYS A 236 15.45 -8.35 4.52
N ILE A 237 16.66 -8.29 5.03
CA ILE A 237 16.98 -7.71 6.35
C ILE A 237 18.13 -6.71 6.20
N LEU A 238 17.94 -5.53 6.82
CA LEU A 238 19.00 -4.55 6.99
C LEU A 238 19.10 -4.16 8.47
N ILE A 239 20.30 -4.22 9.03
CA ILE A 239 20.61 -3.72 10.37
C ILE A 239 21.60 -2.59 10.24
N LEU A 240 21.29 -1.42 10.82
CA LEU A 240 22.19 -0.29 10.90
C LEU A 240 22.66 -0.05 12.34
N ASN A 241 23.95 0.20 12.48
CA ASN A 241 24.50 0.70 13.75
C ASN A 241 24.29 2.23 13.88
N LYS A 242 24.68 2.80 15.03
CA LYS A 242 24.59 4.23 15.34
C LYS A 242 25.21 5.17 14.30
N ASN A 243 26.19 4.69 13.53
CA ASN A 243 26.86 5.47 12.49
C ASN A 243 26.23 5.25 11.11
N SER A 244 25.02 4.73 11.04
CA SER A 244 24.30 4.38 9.80
C SER A 244 25.08 3.42 8.89
N LYS A 245 25.92 2.54 9.48
CA LYS A 245 26.62 1.52 8.72
C LYS A 245 25.91 0.18 8.86
N PRO A 246 25.72 -0.57 7.75
CA PRO A 246 25.22 -1.95 7.81
C PRO A 246 26.10 -2.82 8.73
N VAL A 247 25.43 -3.66 9.51
CA VAL A 247 26.09 -4.65 10.36
C VAL A 247 25.37 -6.00 10.22
N LEU A 248 26.14 -7.08 10.37
CA LEU A 248 25.58 -8.42 10.37
C LEU A 248 24.89 -8.75 11.69
N PRO A 249 23.86 -9.61 11.67
CA PRO A 249 23.26 -10.15 12.88
C PRO A 249 24.29 -10.90 13.72
N CYS A 250 24.12 -10.88 15.05
CA CYS A 250 24.93 -11.72 15.92
C CYS A 250 24.53 -13.21 15.79
N GLY A 251 25.36 -14.12 16.31
CA GLY A 251 25.12 -15.57 16.23
C GLY A 251 23.75 -16.00 16.78
N LYS A 252 23.28 -15.40 17.88
CA LYS A 252 21.95 -15.66 18.45
C LYS A 252 20.82 -15.29 17.49
N CYS A 253 20.93 -14.15 16.81
CA CYS A 253 19.94 -13.72 15.82
C CYS A 253 19.95 -14.58 14.55
N LEU A 254 21.15 -15.02 14.13
CA LEU A 254 21.29 -15.96 13.00
C LEU A 254 20.68 -17.32 13.33
N ASP A 255 20.95 -17.86 14.52
CA ASP A 255 20.35 -19.10 15.00
C ASP A 255 18.83 -19.02 15.05
N LEU A 256 18.29 -17.92 15.57
CA LEU A 256 16.83 -17.66 15.60
C LEU A 256 16.23 -17.66 14.18
N LEU A 257 16.86 -16.99 13.21
CA LEU A 257 16.38 -16.95 11.83
C LEU A 257 16.43 -18.32 11.15
N MET A 258 17.46 -19.11 11.42
CA MET A 258 17.56 -20.51 10.92
C MET A 258 16.43 -21.36 11.48
N ASN A 259 16.21 -21.31 12.81
CA ASN A 259 15.16 -22.09 13.49
C ASN A 259 13.75 -21.69 13.02
N LEU A 260 13.54 -20.44 12.62
CA LEU A 260 12.29 -19.93 12.07
C LEU A 260 12.12 -20.23 10.55
N GLY A 261 13.10 -20.87 9.92
CA GLY A 261 13.04 -21.27 8.51
C GLY A 261 13.45 -20.19 7.50
N HIS A 262 14.04 -19.08 7.95
CA HIS A 262 14.43 -17.94 7.09
C HIS A 262 15.82 -18.06 6.45
N LYS A 263 16.28 -19.27 6.18
CA LYS A 263 17.64 -19.58 5.67
C LYS A 263 18.02 -18.88 4.36
N ASN A 264 17.05 -18.57 3.50
CA ASN A 264 17.27 -17.93 2.20
C ASN A 264 17.09 -16.40 2.22
N THR A 265 16.79 -15.81 3.37
CA THR A 265 16.65 -14.37 3.52
C THR A 265 17.98 -13.66 3.29
N GLU A 266 17.98 -12.60 2.50
CA GLU A 266 19.14 -11.78 2.20
C GLU A 266 19.41 -10.73 3.29
N ILE A 267 20.67 -10.55 3.63
CA ILE A 267 21.16 -9.52 4.54
C ILE A 267 22.18 -8.64 3.82
N LEU A 268 21.99 -7.33 3.84
CA LEU A 268 22.95 -6.37 3.32
C LEU A 268 24.03 -6.09 4.37
N PHE A 269 25.31 -6.24 3.99
CA PHE A 269 26.45 -5.94 4.86
C PHE A 269 27.39 -4.85 4.31
N ASP A 270 27.31 -4.52 3.03
CA ASP A 270 28.06 -3.40 2.42
C ASP A 270 27.14 -2.59 1.50
N LEU A 271 26.87 -1.35 1.90
CA LEU A 271 26.01 -0.44 1.17
C LEU A 271 26.66 0.10 -0.12
N GLY A 272 27.97 0.27 -0.12
CA GLY A 272 28.70 0.86 -1.26
C GLY A 272 28.70 -0.06 -2.48
N THR A 273 28.84 -1.36 -2.25
CA THR A 273 28.86 -2.39 -3.31
C THR A 273 27.56 -3.18 -3.38
N LEU A 274 26.61 -2.91 -2.47
CA LEU A 274 25.35 -3.65 -2.29
C LEU A 274 25.57 -5.16 -2.13
N LYS A 275 26.62 -5.53 -1.40
CA LYS A 275 26.90 -6.93 -1.11
C LYS A 275 25.94 -7.49 -0.08
N THR A 276 25.32 -8.61 -0.43
CA THR A 276 24.41 -9.38 0.40
C THR A 276 24.94 -10.76 0.67
N LEU A 277 24.49 -11.37 1.75
CA LEU A 277 24.66 -12.77 2.10
C LEU A 277 23.32 -13.30 2.59
N THR A 278 23.02 -14.54 2.27
CA THR A 278 21.88 -15.25 2.87
C THR A 278 22.23 -15.72 4.28
N ILE A 279 21.20 -15.97 5.09
CA ILE A 279 21.40 -16.56 6.44
C ILE A 279 22.16 -17.87 6.35
N LYS A 280 21.87 -18.71 5.35
CA LYS A 280 22.56 -19.98 5.11
C LYS A 280 24.05 -19.77 4.82
N GLU A 281 24.42 -18.75 4.06
CA GLU A 281 25.84 -18.45 3.78
C GLU A 281 26.57 -17.92 5.01
N LEU A 282 25.89 -17.26 5.94
CA LEU A 282 26.45 -16.82 7.22
C LEU A 282 26.58 -17.95 8.24
N MET A 283 25.85 -19.07 8.06
CA MET A 283 25.86 -20.24 8.92
C MET A 283 26.05 -21.55 8.12
N PRO A 284 27.14 -21.70 7.38
CA PRO A 284 27.32 -22.82 6.42
C PRO A 284 27.35 -24.21 7.07
N TYR A 285 27.64 -24.28 8.36
CA TYR A 285 27.74 -25.55 9.12
C TYR A 285 26.57 -25.74 10.09
N TYR A 286 25.47 -24.95 9.93
CA TYR A 286 24.28 -25.12 10.75
C TYR A 286 23.65 -26.50 10.49
N LYS A 287 23.54 -27.30 11.55
CA LYS A 287 22.82 -28.57 11.49
C LYS A 287 21.36 -28.29 11.85
N ASP A 288 20.47 -28.48 10.89
CA ASP A 288 19.05 -28.60 11.19
C ASP A 288 18.89 -29.77 12.14
N GLU A 289 18.55 -29.51 13.40
CA GLU A 289 18.08 -30.59 14.27
C GLU A 289 16.79 -31.11 13.65
N GLU A 290 16.85 -32.31 13.07
CA GLU A 290 15.65 -32.98 12.58
C GLU A 290 14.67 -33.01 13.74
N LYS A 291 13.49 -32.36 13.56
CA LYS A 291 12.40 -32.46 14.50
C LYS A 291 11.94 -33.91 14.53
N VAL A 292 12.37 -34.63 15.57
CA VAL A 292 11.87 -35.97 15.94
C VAL A 292 10.40 -35.88 16.31
#